data_4492aee5eefa78952d68133f0124b3ab
#
_entry.id   4492aee5eefa78952d68133f0124b3ab
#
_cell.length_a   1.000
_cell.length_b   1.000
_cell.length_c   1.000
_cell.angle_alpha   90.00
_cell.angle_beta   90.00
_cell.angle_gamma   90.00
#
_symmetry.space_group_name_H-M   'P 1'
#
loop_
_entity.id
_entity.type
_entity.pdbx_description
1 polymer ?
#
loop_
_entity_poly.entity_id
_entity_poly.type
_entity_poly.pdbx_seq_one_letter_code
_entity_poly.pdbx_strand_id
1 'polypeptide(L)'
;GNAFIGGLDRLFMKGVWDNVAGTFANAATFSKGVYIPEIVFAAFQATFAGITCALIVGSFAERIKFSAVLAFMVLWFTFSYAPMAHMVWFWAGPDAYTSKEVVDKVNATAGMLWQWGALDFAGGTVVHINAAVAGLVGAFFLGKRVGYGKEAMAPHSLTLTMVGASMLWFGWFGFNAGSNLEANGLTALAFINTLVATAAATLSWIAGEALSKGKASMLGAASGAVAGLVAITPACGFVGPMGAIVIGLLSGLICLWGVNGLKRMLGADDSLDVFGVHGVGGILGALLTGIFAAPSLGGTGVYDYVANKVNPDYSIGGQVWIQFQGVLTTLVWSGVVAFIAFKIVDLV
;
A
#
# COMPACT_ATOMS: atom_id res chain seq x y z
N GLY A 1 -18.46 1.16 14.79
CA GLY A 1 -18.12 0.60 13.48
C GLY A 1 -18.51 -0.87 13.38
N ASN A 2 -18.20 -1.46 12.27
CA ASN A 2 -18.40 -2.89 11.99
C ASN A 2 -17.14 -3.43 11.28
N ALA A 3 -17.16 -4.66 10.75
CA ALA A 3 -16.01 -5.26 10.06
C ALA A 3 -15.56 -4.53 8.75
N PHE A 4 -16.39 -3.64 8.20
CA PHE A 4 -16.17 -2.97 6.92
C PHE A 4 -15.81 -1.48 7.07
N ILE A 5 -16.36 -0.80 8.08
CA ILE A 5 -16.18 0.64 8.26
C ILE A 5 -16.17 1.03 9.74
N GLY A 6 -15.32 2.01 10.08
CA GLY A 6 -15.25 2.60 11.41
C GLY A 6 -16.51 3.38 11.80
N GLY A 7 -16.63 3.70 13.09
CA GLY A 7 -17.67 4.60 13.61
C GLY A 7 -17.30 6.07 13.45
N LEU A 8 -18.19 6.93 13.93
CA LEU A 8 -18.00 8.39 13.94
C LEU A 8 -17.55 8.92 15.32
N ASP A 9 -17.09 8.05 16.20
CA ASP A 9 -16.76 8.39 17.60
C ASP A 9 -15.57 9.35 17.70
N ARG A 10 -14.71 9.34 16.68
CA ARG A 10 -13.53 10.22 16.55
C ARG A 10 -13.71 11.36 15.55
N LEU A 11 -14.92 11.55 15.03
CA LEU A 11 -15.20 12.63 14.07
C LEU A 11 -14.77 13.98 14.65
N PHE A 12 -14.07 14.79 13.85
CA PHE A 12 -13.46 16.05 14.26
C PHE A 12 -12.52 15.92 15.48
N MET A 13 -11.84 14.79 15.62
CA MET A 13 -10.90 14.50 16.73
C MET A 13 -11.58 14.49 18.11
N LYS A 14 -12.88 14.19 18.17
CA LYS A 14 -13.61 14.13 19.43
C LYS A 14 -12.99 13.11 20.38
N GLY A 15 -12.68 13.54 21.62
CA GLY A 15 -12.10 12.71 22.65
C GLY A 15 -10.61 12.37 22.44
N VAL A 16 -9.95 12.94 21.44
CA VAL A 16 -8.51 12.79 21.20
C VAL A 16 -7.72 13.80 22.03
N TRP A 17 -8.29 14.97 22.24
CA TRP A 17 -7.73 16.06 23.05
C TRP A 17 -8.72 16.49 24.13
N ASP A 18 -8.28 16.44 25.38
CA ASP A 18 -9.01 17.03 26.52
C ASP A 18 -8.32 18.36 26.90
N ASN A 19 -8.93 19.47 26.53
CA ASN A 19 -8.41 20.80 26.75
C ASN A 19 -8.53 21.26 28.21
N VAL A 20 -9.33 20.61 29.04
CA VAL A 20 -9.49 20.90 30.47
C VAL A 20 -8.41 20.21 31.27
N ALA A 21 -8.20 18.92 31.03
CA ALA A 21 -7.16 18.14 31.68
C ALA A 21 -5.76 18.34 31.06
N GLY A 22 -5.68 18.95 29.85
CA GLY A 22 -4.42 19.08 29.12
C GLY A 22 -3.83 17.75 28.65
N THR A 23 -4.66 16.72 28.43
CA THR A 23 -4.23 15.38 28.11
C THR A 23 -4.65 14.92 26.71
N PHE A 24 -3.92 13.97 26.15
CA PHE A 24 -4.22 13.35 24.87
C PHE A 24 -4.63 11.88 25.07
N ALA A 25 -5.58 11.40 24.26
CA ALA A 25 -5.85 9.99 24.16
C ALA A 25 -4.65 9.24 23.54
N ASN A 26 -4.51 7.98 23.90
CA ASN A 26 -3.45 7.10 23.41
C ASN A 26 -4.00 6.13 22.35
N ALA A 27 -3.21 5.90 21.31
CA ALA A 27 -3.39 4.82 20.35
C ALA A 27 -2.45 3.67 20.71
N ALA A 28 -2.96 2.44 20.63
CA ALA A 28 -2.16 1.24 20.79
C ALA A 28 -1.14 1.09 19.64
N THR A 29 0.00 0.52 19.97
CA THR A 29 1.01 0.07 19.02
C THR A 29 0.94 -1.46 18.84
N PHE A 30 2.02 -2.10 18.42
CA PHE A 30 2.07 -3.57 18.29
C PHE A 30 2.65 -4.28 19.51
N SER A 31 3.13 -3.54 20.52
CA SER A 31 3.65 -4.11 21.78
C SER A 31 2.72 -3.79 22.93
N LYS A 32 2.47 -4.79 23.81
CA LYS A 32 1.65 -4.61 25.02
C LYS A 32 2.21 -3.51 25.91
N GLY A 33 1.33 -2.61 26.37
CA GLY A 33 1.68 -1.50 27.25
C GLY A 33 2.45 -0.37 26.55
N VAL A 34 2.61 -0.39 25.23
CA VAL A 34 3.27 0.67 24.46
C VAL A 34 2.23 1.45 23.66
N TYR A 35 2.28 2.77 23.78
CA TYR A 35 1.29 3.67 23.17
C TYR A 35 1.98 4.86 22.52
N ILE A 36 1.30 5.46 21.54
CA ILE A 36 1.60 6.79 21.00
C ILE A 36 0.40 7.70 21.21
N PRO A 37 0.56 9.04 21.27
CA PRO A 37 -0.59 9.94 21.27
C PRO A 37 -1.48 9.69 20.05
N GLU A 38 -2.79 9.53 20.25
CA GLU A 38 -3.75 9.23 19.18
C GLU A 38 -3.73 10.33 18.09
N ILE A 39 -3.42 11.58 18.46
CA ILE A 39 -3.28 12.67 17.50
C ILE A 39 -2.10 12.47 16.54
N VAL A 40 -1.00 11.86 17.00
CA VAL A 40 0.16 11.50 16.15
C VAL A 40 -0.22 10.36 15.21
N PHE A 41 -0.94 9.36 15.72
CA PHE A 41 -1.49 8.28 14.90
C PHE A 41 -2.43 8.81 13.81
N ALA A 42 -3.35 9.72 14.17
CA ALA A 42 -4.27 10.33 13.22
C ALA A 42 -3.55 11.14 12.14
N ALA A 43 -2.53 11.93 12.51
CA ALA A 43 -1.71 12.67 11.54
C ALA A 43 -0.94 11.72 10.61
N PHE A 44 -0.37 10.65 11.15
CA PHE A 44 0.32 9.62 10.36
C PHE A 44 -0.64 8.96 9.37
N GLN A 45 -1.82 8.52 9.81
CA GLN A 45 -2.82 7.92 8.92
C GLN A 45 -3.37 8.89 7.87
N ALA A 46 -3.45 10.18 8.18
CA ALA A 46 -3.85 11.21 7.21
C ALA A 46 -2.86 11.31 6.04
N THR A 47 -1.56 11.10 6.27
CA THR A 47 -0.57 11.07 5.17
C THR A 47 -0.79 9.90 4.21
N PHE A 48 -1.21 8.74 4.72
CA PHE A 48 -1.58 7.58 3.90
C PHE A 48 -2.82 7.84 3.04
N ALA A 49 -3.83 8.46 3.63
CA ALA A 49 -5.02 8.90 2.91
C ALA A 49 -4.68 9.86 1.77
N GLY A 50 -3.85 10.87 2.07
CA GLY A 50 -3.41 11.87 1.10
C GLY A 50 -2.64 11.28 -0.06
N ILE A 51 -1.61 10.46 0.21
CA ILE A 51 -0.80 9.86 -0.87
C ILE A 51 -1.62 8.86 -1.70
N THR A 52 -2.52 8.10 -1.09
CA THR A 52 -3.33 7.13 -1.83
C THR A 52 -4.22 7.82 -2.86
N CYS A 53 -4.87 8.93 -2.49
CA CYS A 53 -5.62 9.77 -3.42
C CYS A 53 -4.70 10.37 -4.51
N ALA A 54 -3.54 10.88 -4.14
CA ALA A 54 -2.61 11.49 -5.09
C ALA A 54 -2.09 10.51 -6.15
N LEU A 55 -1.86 9.25 -5.80
CA LEU A 55 -1.40 8.21 -6.73
C LEU A 55 -2.37 8.01 -7.90
N ILE A 56 -3.68 8.03 -7.65
CA ILE A 56 -4.71 7.81 -8.67
C ILE A 56 -4.59 8.81 -9.82
N VAL A 57 -4.27 10.07 -9.49
CA VAL A 57 -4.18 11.17 -10.47
C VAL A 57 -3.16 10.88 -11.56
N GLY A 58 -2.10 10.15 -11.25
CA GLY A 58 -1.07 9.76 -12.21
C GLY A 58 -1.60 8.99 -13.43
N SER A 59 -2.66 8.22 -13.26
CA SER A 59 -3.22 7.42 -14.37
C SER A 59 -3.93 8.25 -15.44
N PHE A 60 -4.47 9.40 -15.08
CA PHE A 60 -5.27 10.25 -15.97
C PHE A 60 -4.82 11.72 -15.98
N ALA A 61 -3.59 11.98 -15.59
CA ALA A 61 -2.99 13.31 -15.70
C ALA A 61 -3.25 13.92 -17.09
N GLU A 62 -3.50 15.23 -17.12
CA GLU A 62 -3.75 16.04 -18.34
C GLU A 62 -5.12 15.83 -19.01
N ARG A 63 -5.99 14.92 -18.55
CA ARG A 63 -7.26 14.56 -19.23
C ARG A 63 -8.53 14.87 -18.47
N ILE A 64 -8.44 15.32 -17.22
CA ILE A 64 -9.58 15.54 -16.34
C ILE A 64 -9.62 16.99 -15.84
N LYS A 65 -10.80 17.55 -15.66
CA LYS A 65 -10.97 18.84 -15.01
C LYS A 65 -10.62 18.74 -13.52
N PHE A 66 -9.95 19.75 -12.98
CA PHE A 66 -9.53 19.75 -11.58
C PHE A 66 -10.70 19.62 -10.60
N SER A 67 -11.84 20.28 -10.86
CA SER A 67 -13.05 20.14 -10.05
C SER A 67 -13.60 18.71 -10.05
N ALA A 68 -13.50 17.98 -11.17
CA ALA A 68 -13.89 16.59 -11.26
C ALA A 68 -12.95 15.68 -10.44
N VAL A 69 -11.64 15.98 -10.43
CA VAL A 69 -10.68 15.29 -9.54
C VAL A 69 -11.10 15.45 -8.09
N LEU A 70 -11.38 16.69 -7.64
CA LEU A 70 -11.77 16.94 -6.25
C LEU A 70 -13.05 16.20 -5.87
N ALA A 71 -14.08 16.25 -6.71
CA ALA A 71 -15.34 15.53 -6.47
C ALA A 71 -15.12 14.00 -6.42
N PHE A 72 -14.33 13.47 -7.36
CA PHE A 72 -13.97 12.05 -7.37
C PHE A 72 -13.25 11.65 -6.09
N MET A 73 -12.25 12.44 -5.65
CA MET A 73 -11.46 12.11 -4.46
C MET A 73 -12.30 12.06 -3.19
N VAL A 74 -13.28 12.98 -3.02
CA VAL A 74 -14.19 12.94 -1.87
C VAL A 74 -15.00 11.63 -1.86
N LEU A 75 -15.57 11.24 -2.99
CA LEU A 75 -16.34 10.00 -3.09
C LEU A 75 -15.46 8.77 -2.88
N TRP A 76 -14.35 8.70 -3.61
CA TRP A 76 -13.48 7.54 -3.57
C TRP A 76 -12.79 7.36 -2.21
N PHE A 77 -12.28 8.45 -1.61
CA PHE A 77 -11.74 8.40 -0.25
C PHE A 77 -12.76 7.86 0.75
N THR A 78 -13.99 8.37 0.70
CA THR A 78 -15.05 8.00 1.66
C THR A 78 -15.50 6.55 1.49
N PHE A 79 -15.67 6.09 0.26
CA PHE A 79 -16.30 4.80 -0.01
C PHE A 79 -15.31 3.69 -0.44
N SER A 80 -14.07 4.02 -0.78
CA SER A 80 -13.05 3.01 -1.09
C SER A 80 -11.93 3.02 -0.06
N TYR A 81 -11.23 4.15 0.10
CA TYR A 81 -10.05 4.19 0.96
C TYR A 81 -10.38 3.92 2.43
N ALA A 82 -11.30 4.66 3.02
CA ALA A 82 -11.62 4.54 4.45
C ALA A 82 -12.13 3.13 4.82
N PRO A 83 -13.04 2.50 4.06
CA PRO A 83 -13.42 1.11 4.29
C PRO A 83 -12.24 0.14 4.13
N MET A 84 -11.42 0.26 3.09
CA MET A 84 -10.28 -0.63 2.89
C MET A 84 -9.24 -0.53 4.03
N ALA A 85 -8.91 0.69 4.46
CA ALA A 85 -8.02 0.91 5.59
C ALA A 85 -8.56 0.28 6.87
N HIS A 86 -9.88 0.42 7.11
CA HIS A 86 -10.53 -0.20 8.26
C HIS A 86 -10.54 -1.72 8.17
N MET A 87 -10.91 -2.28 7.02
CA MET A 87 -10.96 -3.74 6.84
C MET A 87 -9.59 -4.40 7.05
N VAL A 88 -8.50 -3.73 6.67
CA VAL A 88 -7.14 -4.31 6.73
C VAL A 88 -6.44 -4.02 8.05
N TRP A 89 -6.59 -2.82 8.61
CA TRP A 89 -5.73 -2.35 9.69
C TRP A 89 -6.44 -2.17 11.03
N PHE A 90 -7.78 -2.18 11.08
CA PHE A 90 -8.47 -1.97 12.34
C PHE A 90 -8.48 -3.23 13.20
N TRP A 91 -7.99 -3.08 14.44
CA TRP A 91 -8.01 -4.10 15.49
C TRP A 91 -7.99 -3.43 16.86
N ALA A 92 -8.24 -4.21 17.91
CA ALA A 92 -8.36 -3.69 19.26
C ALA A 92 -7.03 -3.37 19.97
N GLY A 93 -5.90 -3.64 19.30
CA GLY A 93 -4.56 -3.51 19.89
C GLY A 93 -4.15 -4.73 20.72
N PRO A 94 -2.83 -4.85 21.04
CA PRO A 94 -2.26 -6.04 21.68
C PRO A 94 -2.77 -6.28 23.11
N ASP A 95 -3.13 -5.21 23.83
CA ASP A 95 -3.58 -5.30 25.22
C ASP A 95 -4.97 -5.92 25.38
N ALA A 96 -5.77 -5.95 24.30
CA ALA A 96 -7.07 -6.61 24.31
C ALA A 96 -6.97 -8.14 24.38
N TYR A 97 -5.84 -8.71 24.00
CA TYR A 97 -5.60 -10.17 23.97
C TYR A 97 -5.07 -10.67 25.32
N THR A 98 -5.96 -10.72 26.30
CA THR A 98 -5.61 -11.06 27.70
C THR A 98 -5.60 -12.56 27.98
N SER A 99 -6.43 -13.35 27.29
CA SER A 99 -6.53 -14.80 27.43
C SER A 99 -7.08 -15.44 26.16
N LYS A 100 -7.02 -16.77 26.07
CA LYS A 100 -7.57 -17.51 24.89
C LYS A 100 -9.09 -17.36 24.76
N GLU A 101 -9.80 -17.24 25.84
CA GLU A 101 -11.27 -17.15 25.88
C GLU A 101 -11.80 -15.85 25.29
N VAL A 102 -10.98 -14.78 25.24
CA VAL A 102 -11.40 -13.50 24.70
C VAL A 102 -11.04 -13.30 23.23
N VAL A 103 -10.18 -14.17 22.65
CA VAL A 103 -9.62 -13.99 21.29
C VAL A 103 -10.73 -13.84 20.24
N ASP A 104 -11.69 -14.76 20.22
CA ASP A 104 -12.77 -14.73 19.21
C ASP A 104 -13.61 -13.45 19.33
N LYS A 105 -13.91 -13.04 20.57
CA LYS A 105 -14.67 -11.81 20.84
C LYS A 105 -13.91 -10.56 20.41
N VAL A 106 -12.61 -10.51 20.66
CA VAL A 106 -11.73 -9.41 20.28
C VAL A 106 -11.59 -9.36 18.76
N ASN A 107 -11.30 -10.51 18.14
CA ASN A 107 -11.18 -10.59 16.68
C ASN A 107 -12.47 -10.17 15.96
N ALA A 108 -13.64 -10.54 16.49
CA ALA A 108 -14.93 -10.15 15.90
C ALA A 108 -15.16 -8.62 15.83
N THR A 109 -14.40 -7.82 16.58
CA THR A 109 -14.45 -6.35 16.51
C THR A 109 -13.52 -5.77 15.45
N ALA A 110 -12.58 -6.54 14.93
CA ALA A 110 -11.58 -6.08 13.97
C ALA A 110 -12.13 -5.93 12.55
N GLY A 111 -11.36 -5.34 11.66
CA GLY A 111 -11.67 -5.26 10.24
C GLY A 111 -11.72 -6.64 9.58
N MET A 112 -12.52 -6.79 8.54
CA MET A 112 -12.79 -8.09 7.89
C MET A 112 -11.50 -8.80 7.43
N LEU A 113 -10.60 -8.09 6.77
CA LEU A 113 -9.35 -8.70 6.25
C LEU A 113 -8.35 -8.99 7.39
N TRP A 114 -8.35 -8.19 8.43
CA TRP A 114 -7.62 -8.50 9.66
C TRP A 114 -8.12 -9.80 10.29
N GLN A 115 -9.44 -10.00 10.40
CA GLN A 115 -10.04 -11.23 10.93
C GLN A 115 -9.61 -12.47 10.13
N TRP A 116 -9.42 -12.34 8.81
CA TRP A 116 -8.92 -13.42 7.97
C TRP A 116 -7.42 -13.69 8.13
N GLY A 117 -6.68 -12.79 8.79
CA GLY A 117 -5.24 -12.86 8.99
C GLY A 117 -4.42 -12.29 7.84
N ALA A 118 -4.98 -11.39 7.02
CA ALA A 118 -4.24 -10.72 5.95
C ALA A 118 -3.11 -9.85 6.53
N LEU A 119 -1.93 -9.98 5.94
CA LEU A 119 -0.73 -9.22 6.32
C LEU A 119 -0.53 -8.09 5.31
N ASP A 120 -0.62 -6.85 5.78
CA ASP A 120 -0.33 -5.66 5.00
C ASP A 120 0.30 -4.60 5.92
N PHE A 121 1.64 -4.60 6.00
CA PHE A 121 2.36 -3.82 6.97
C PHE A 121 2.15 -2.31 6.81
N ALA A 122 2.24 -1.84 5.57
CA ALA A 122 2.19 -0.41 5.29
C ALA A 122 1.32 -0.04 4.06
N GLY A 123 0.52 -0.94 3.49
CA GLY A 123 -0.49 -0.56 2.51
C GLY A 123 -0.30 -1.11 1.09
N GLY A 124 0.19 -2.34 0.95
CA GLY A 124 0.21 -3.01 -0.35
C GLY A 124 -1.18 -3.12 -0.97
N THR A 125 -2.17 -3.53 -0.17
CA THR A 125 -3.59 -3.56 -0.55
C THR A 125 -4.25 -2.20 -0.37
N VAL A 126 -4.16 -1.62 0.83
CA VAL A 126 -4.88 -0.39 1.20
C VAL A 126 -4.50 0.81 0.34
N VAL A 127 -3.23 0.96 0.01
CA VAL A 127 -2.70 2.10 -0.75
C VAL A 127 -2.50 1.73 -2.22
N HIS A 128 -1.56 0.80 -2.49
CA HIS A 128 -1.04 0.62 -3.85
C HIS A 128 -2.02 -0.07 -4.79
N ILE A 129 -2.59 -1.21 -4.42
CA ILE A 129 -3.59 -1.91 -5.24
C ILE A 129 -4.85 -1.06 -5.36
N ASN A 130 -5.32 -0.50 -4.25
CA ASN A 130 -6.53 0.30 -4.17
C ASN A 130 -6.46 1.53 -5.10
N ALA A 131 -5.38 2.34 -5.00
CA ALA A 131 -5.18 3.50 -5.87
C ALA A 131 -4.97 3.10 -7.34
N ALA A 132 -4.20 2.04 -7.60
CA ALA A 132 -3.88 1.62 -8.95
C ALA A 132 -5.10 1.13 -9.72
N VAL A 133 -6.00 0.41 -9.08
CA VAL A 133 -7.26 -0.03 -9.69
C VAL A 133 -8.16 1.16 -9.99
N ALA A 134 -8.29 2.09 -9.06
CA ALA A 134 -9.05 3.32 -9.30
C ALA A 134 -8.48 4.14 -10.46
N GLY A 135 -7.15 4.24 -10.53
CA GLY A 135 -6.45 4.88 -11.64
C GLY A 135 -6.69 4.18 -12.98
N LEU A 136 -6.64 2.85 -13.00
CA LEU A 136 -6.92 2.07 -14.22
C LEU A 136 -8.35 2.27 -14.70
N VAL A 137 -9.33 2.23 -13.81
CA VAL A 137 -10.73 2.55 -14.13
C VAL A 137 -10.84 3.95 -14.71
N GLY A 138 -10.18 4.95 -14.10
CA GLY A 138 -10.14 6.32 -14.60
C GLY A 138 -9.49 6.43 -15.99
N ALA A 139 -8.40 5.70 -16.24
CA ALA A 139 -7.74 5.67 -17.55
C ALA A 139 -8.65 5.13 -18.65
N PHE A 140 -9.44 4.09 -18.35
CA PHE A 140 -10.45 3.58 -19.29
C PHE A 140 -11.61 4.56 -19.46
N PHE A 141 -12.07 5.17 -18.38
CA PHE A 141 -13.22 6.07 -18.39
C PHE A 141 -12.97 7.33 -19.23
N LEU A 142 -11.77 7.92 -19.09
CA LEU A 142 -11.37 9.15 -19.78
C LEU A 142 -10.80 8.91 -21.18
N GLY A 143 -10.47 7.68 -21.52
CA GLY A 143 -9.93 7.32 -22.83
C GLY A 143 -8.46 7.68 -23.01
N LYS A 144 -8.00 7.66 -24.27
CA LYS A 144 -6.60 7.84 -24.65
C LYS A 144 -6.27 9.31 -24.91
N ARG A 145 -5.05 9.73 -24.56
CA ARG A 145 -4.50 11.05 -24.93
C ARG A 145 -4.35 11.15 -26.44
N VAL A 146 -4.44 12.37 -26.95
CA VAL A 146 -4.11 12.66 -28.35
C VAL A 146 -2.66 12.23 -28.60
N GLY A 147 -2.41 11.52 -29.70
CA GLY A 147 -1.10 11.00 -30.04
C GLY A 147 -0.68 9.70 -29.30
N TYR A 148 -1.51 9.15 -28.41
CA TYR A 148 -1.17 7.91 -27.70
C TYR A 148 -0.85 6.75 -28.67
N GLY A 149 0.31 6.14 -28.48
CA GLY A 149 0.82 5.05 -29.34
C GLY A 149 1.37 5.50 -30.71
N LYS A 150 1.34 6.81 -31.02
CA LYS A 150 1.90 7.39 -32.27
C LYS A 150 3.04 8.36 -31.99
N GLU A 151 3.02 9.03 -30.86
CA GLU A 151 4.01 10.02 -30.44
C GLU A 151 4.73 9.57 -29.16
N ALA A 152 5.98 10.00 -28.99
CA ALA A 152 6.73 9.77 -27.77
C ALA A 152 6.14 10.66 -26.65
N MET A 153 5.71 10.05 -25.54
CA MET A 153 5.15 10.74 -24.37
C MET A 153 6.17 10.72 -23.22
N ALA A 154 7.35 11.29 -23.47
CA ALA A 154 8.42 11.38 -22.50
C ALA A 154 8.04 12.33 -21.34
N PRO A 155 8.62 12.16 -20.14
CA PRO A 155 8.47 13.12 -19.06
C PRO A 155 8.86 14.54 -19.49
N HIS A 156 8.07 15.52 -19.05
CA HIS A 156 8.35 16.95 -19.30
C HIS A 156 9.76 17.33 -18.80
N SER A 157 10.16 16.83 -17.63
CA SER A 157 11.50 17.03 -17.06
C SER A 157 11.96 15.76 -16.36
N LEU A 158 12.93 15.08 -16.96
CA LEU A 158 13.52 13.87 -16.36
C LEU A 158 14.24 14.17 -15.05
N THR A 159 14.87 15.35 -14.94
CA THR A 159 15.50 15.81 -13.69
C THR A 159 14.48 15.95 -12.56
N LEU A 160 13.32 16.59 -12.81
CA LEU A 160 12.27 16.72 -11.80
C LEU A 160 11.63 15.36 -11.46
N THR A 161 11.50 14.46 -12.43
CA THR A 161 11.07 13.07 -12.19
C THR A 161 11.99 12.36 -11.21
N MET A 162 13.33 12.51 -11.41
CA MET A 162 14.30 11.90 -10.51
C MET A 162 14.31 12.54 -9.12
N VAL A 163 14.17 13.86 -9.04
CA VAL A 163 13.99 14.55 -7.75
C VAL A 163 12.76 14.02 -7.02
N GLY A 164 11.62 13.92 -7.72
CA GLY A 164 10.38 13.36 -7.15
C GLY A 164 10.53 11.92 -6.66
N ALA A 165 11.16 11.05 -7.45
CA ALA A 165 11.43 9.67 -7.06
C ALA A 165 12.36 9.58 -5.83
N SER A 166 13.37 10.46 -5.75
CA SER A 166 14.28 10.53 -4.60
C SER A 166 13.57 11.01 -3.33
N MET A 167 12.69 12.00 -3.44
CA MET A 167 11.86 12.47 -2.33
C MET A 167 10.89 11.39 -1.85
N LEU A 168 10.28 10.65 -2.77
CA LEU A 168 9.44 9.50 -2.43
C LEU A 168 10.25 8.43 -1.70
N TRP A 169 11.45 8.09 -2.18
CA TRP A 169 12.31 7.11 -1.50
C TRP A 169 12.64 7.54 -0.07
N PHE A 170 13.06 8.80 0.09
CA PHE A 170 13.33 9.35 1.41
C PHE A 170 12.10 9.28 2.35
N GLY A 171 10.94 9.73 1.87
CA GLY A 171 9.70 9.70 2.63
C GLY A 171 9.22 8.27 2.94
N TRP A 172 9.60 7.30 2.11
CA TRP A 172 9.16 5.91 2.28
C TRP A 172 9.78 5.18 3.47
N PHE A 173 10.90 5.65 3.98
CA PHE A 173 11.40 5.17 5.27
C PHE A 173 10.42 5.49 6.39
N GLY A 174 9.84 6.69 6.40
CA GLY A 174 8.75 7.04 7.32
C GLY A 174 7.47 6.26 7.01
N PHE A 175 7.14 6.07 5.73
CA PHE A 175 5.98 5.31 5.28
C PHE A 175 6.02 3.87 5.80
N ASN A 176 7.10 3.14 5.56
CA ASN A 176 7.26 1.74 5.94
C ASN A 176 7.68 1.55 7.40
N ALA A 177 8.81 2.11 7.80
CA ALA A 177 9.32 1.91 9.16
C ALA A 177 8.45 2.61 10.22
N GLY A 178 7.87 3.77 9.88
CA GLY A 178 6.91 4.48 10.73
C GLY A 178 5.62 3.69 10.99
N SER A 179 5.23 2.79 10.07
CA SER A 179 4.05 1.92 10.24
C SER A 179 4.17 0.93 11.39
N ASN A 180 5.37 0.73 11.94
CA ASN A 180 5.52 -0.01 13.18
C ASN A 180 4.99 0.74 14.42
N LEU A 181 4.79 2.05 14.34
CA LEU A 181 4.31 2.92 15.42
C LEU A 181 5.20 2.91 16.69
N GLU A 182 6.40 2.37 16.60
CA GLU A 182 7.37 2.21 17.68
C GLU A 182 8.79 2.44 17.20
N ALA A 183 9.70 2.80 18.08
CA ALA A 183 11.14 2.88 17.82
C ALA A 183 11.84 1.65 18.37
N ASN A 184 11.79 0.53 17.65
CA ASN A 184 12.35 -0.75 18.09
C ASN A 184 13.03 -1.53 16.94
N GLY A 185 13.43 -2.79 17.20
CA GLY A 185 14.07 -3.65 16.19
C GLY A 185 13.23 -3.92 14.95
N LEU A 186 11.90 -3.97 15.07
CA LEU A 186 11.01 -4.17 13.93
C LEU A 186 10.98 -2.94 13.01
N THR A 187 11.05 -1.73 13.57
CA THR A 187 11.23 -0.49 12.81
C THR A 187 12.54 -0.50 12.03
N ALA A 188 13.64 -0.95 12.68
CA ALA A 188 14.93 -1.08 11.99
C ALA A 188 14.89 -2.14 10.89
N LEU A 189 14.20 -3.25 11.10
CA LEU A 189 13.98 -4.28 10.07
C LEU A 189 13.20 -3.73 8.88
N ALA A 190 12.08 -3.04 9.10
CA ALA A 190 11.29 -2.41 8.04
C ALA A 190 12.10 -1.36 7.27
N PHE A 191 12.97 -0.62 7.96
CA PHE A 191 13.86 0.38 7.36
C PHE A 191 14.87 -0.28 6.41
N ILE A 192 15.61 -1.30 6.87
CA ILE A 192 16.62 -1.97 6.04
C ILE A 192 15.97 -2.74 4.87
N ASN A 193 14.82 -3.38 5.07
CA ASN A 193 14.08 -4.06 4.03
C ASN A 193 13.63 -3.09 2.93
N THR A 194 13.18 -1.90 3.31
CA THR A 194 12.82 -0.83 2.37
C THR A 194 14.03 -0.42 1.53
N LEU A 195 15.20 -0.25 2.14
CA LEU A 195 16.42 0.12 1.46
C LEU A 195 16.86 -0.94 0.44
N VAL A 196 16.99 -2.20 0.90
CA VAL A 196 17.60 -3.26 0.06
C VAL A 196 16.65 -3.71 -1.05
N ALA A 197 15.33 -3.76 -0.81
CA ALA A 197 14.36 -4.07 -1.86
C ALA A 197 14.33 -3.01 -2.95
N THR A 198 14.39 -1.73 -2.58
CA THR A 198 14.43 -0.62 -3.53
C THR A 198 15.68 -0.66 -4.38
N ALA A 199 16.84 -0.87 -3.78
CA ALA A 199 18.11 -1.00 -4.51
C ALA A 199 18.09 -2.20 -5.46
N ALA A 200 17.61 -3.36 -4.99
CA ALA A 200 17.49 -4.58 -5.80
C ALA A 200 16.55 -4.39 -7.00
N ALA A 201 15.39 -3.74 -6.79
CA ALA A 201 14.43 -3.46 -7.85
C ALA A 201 14.97 -2.47 -8.89
N THR A 202 15.67 -1.43 -8.45
CA THR A 202 16.35 -0.49 -9.35
C THR A 202 17.32 -1.23 -10.25
N LEU A 203 18.18 -2.07 -9.69
CA LEU A 203 19.17 -2.85 -10.45
C LEU A 203 18.50 -3.83 -11.41
N SER A 204 17.49 -4.56 -10.99
CA SER A 204 16.79 -5.52 -11.85
C SER A 204 16.01 -4.83 -12.97
N TRP A 205 15.39 -3.67 -12.70
CA TRP A 205 14.70 -2.91 -13.73
C TRP A 205 15.65 -2.42 -14.82
N ILE A 206 16.77 -1.74 -14.44
CA ILE A 206 17.74 -1.25 -15.43
C ILE A 206 18.44 -2.38 -16.18
N ALA A 207 18.67 -3.53 -15.53
CA ALA A 207 19.18 -4.72 -16.20
C ALA A 207 18.17 -5.26 -17.22
N GLY A 208 16.88 -5.35 -16.85
CA GLY A 208 15.80 -5.74 -17.74
C GLY A 208 15.66 -4.80 -18.95
N GLU A 209 15.81 -3.48 -18.75
CA GLU A 209 15.83 -2.52 -19.86
C GLU A 209 17.06 -2.72 -20.76
N ALA A 210 18.24 -2.88 -20.18
CA ALA A 210 19.46 -3.09 -20.96
C ALA A 210 19.37 -4.35 -21.83
N LEU A 211 18.80 -5.44 -21.27
CA LEU A 211 18.60 -6.70 -22.00
C LEU A 211 17.51 -6.61 -23.08
N SER A 212 16.43 -5.91 -22.81
CA SER A 212 15.27 -5.85 -23.73
C SER A 212 15.32 -4.71 -24.75
N LYS A 213 15.97 -3.58 -24.40
CA LYS A 213 16.02 -2.35 -25.21
C LYS A 213 17.46 -1.95 -25.60
N GLY A 214 18.47 -2.72 -25.18
CA GLY A 214 19.89 -2.49 -25.45
C GLY A 214 20.58 -1.44 -24.55
N LYS A 215 19.83 -0.70 -23.72
CA LYS A 215 20.37 0.31 -22.79
C LYS A 215 19.44 0.56 -21.62
N ALA A 216 20.03 0.86 -20.47
CA ALA A 216 19.33 1.34 -19.28
C ALA A 216 18.96 2.82 -19.42
N SER A 217 17.94 3.25 -18.69
CA SER A 217 17.50 4.64 -18.67
C SER A 217 17.40 5.20 -17.24
N MET A 218 17.55 6.51 -17.08
CA MET A 218 17.34 7.20 -15.81
C MET A 218 15.87 7.10 -15.36
N LEU A 219 14.94 7.18 -16.31
CA LEU A 219 13.50 6.97 -16.03
C LEU A 219 13.25 5.55 -15.52
N GLY A 220 13.92 4.55 -16.12
CA GLY A 220 13.84 3.16 -15.67
C GLY A 220 14.40 2.98 -14.26
N ALA A 221 15.50 3.65 -13.92
CA ALA A 221 16.04 3.65 -12.56
C ALA A 221 15.05 4.23 -11.54
N ALA A 222 14.42 5.36 -11.86
CA ALA A 222 13.39 5.98 -11.02
C ALA A 222 12.17 5.05 -10.86
N SER A 223 11.67 4.47 -11.96
CA SER A 223 10.53 3.55 -11.94
C SER A 223 10.85 2.26 -11.18
N GLY A 224 12.05 1.72 -11.33
CA GLY A 224 12.53 0.55 -10.61
C GLY A 224 12.62 0.80 -9.10
N ALA A 225 13.10 1.99 -8.70
CA ALA A 225 13.13 2.38 -7.30
C ALA A 225 11.71 2.39 -6.71
N VAL A 226 10.75 3.05 -7.38
CA VAL A 226 9.35 3.09 -6.93
C VAL A 226 8.73 1.69 -6.92
N ALA A 227 9.00 0.84 -7.92
CA ALA A 227 8.51 -0.54 -7.95
C ALA A 227 8.99 -1.35 -6.74
N GLY A 228 10.25 -1.19 -6.33
CA GLY A 228 10.80 -1.82 -5.13
C GLY A 228 10.15 -1.31 -3.84
N LEU A 229 9.97 0.00 -3.74
CA LEU A 229 9.29 0.64 -2.62
C LEU A 229 7.85 0.11 -2.48
N VAL A 230 7.12 0.01 -3.58
CA VAL A 230 5.75 -0.51 -3.62
C VAL A 230 5.68 -1.97 -3.20
N ALA A 231 6.50 -2.83 -3.81
CA ALA A 231 6.41 -4.27 -3.57
C ALA A 231 6.86 -4.67 -2.17
N ILE A 232 7.78 -3.92 -1.54
CA ILE A 232 8.20 -4.20 -0.17
C ILE A 232 7.21 -3.66 0.87
N THR A 233 6.35 -2.72 0.50
CA THR A 233 5.42 -2.04 1.42
C THR A 233 4.55 -3.00 2.25
N PRO A 234 3.89 -4.02 1.69
CA PRO A 234 3.12 -4.96 2.51
C PRO A 234 3.99 -5.89 3.36
N ALA A 235 5.26 -6.05 3.00
CA ALA A 235 6.16 -7.08 3.51
C ALA A 235 7.21 -6.55 4.49
N CYS A 236 7.49 -5.24 4.49
CA CYS A 236 8.71 -4.67 5.06
C CYS A 236 8.96 -5.03 6.54
N GLY A 237 7.92 -5.17 7.35
CA GLY A 237 8.03 -5.60 8.76
C GLY A 237 7.84 -7.11 8.97
N PHE A 238 7.51 -7.87 7.92
CA PHE A 238 7.22 -9.29 8.05
C PHE A 238 8.30 -10.21 7.47
N VAL A 239 9.13 -9.72 6.56
CA VAL A 239 10.13 -10.54 5.86
C VAL A 239 11.54 -10.26 6.37
N GLY A 240 12.44 -11.23 6.20
CA GLY A 240 13.86 -11.02 6.43
C GLY A 240 14.53 -10.28 5.26
N PRO A 241 15.77 -9.76 5.44
CA PRO A 241 16.46 -8.99 4.41
C PRO A 241 16.68 -9.75 3.08
N MET A 242 16.90 -11.06 3.12
CA MET A 242 17.00 -11.87 1.89
C MET A 242 15.68 -11.94 1.14
N GLY A 243 14.56 -12.12 1.87
CA GLY A 243 13.22 -12.04 1.28
C GLY A 243 12.95 -10.67 0.64
N ALA A 244 13.37 -9.59 1.29
CA ALA A 244 13.25 -8.23 0.77
C ALA A 244 14.06 -8.03 -0.53
N ILE A 245 15.28 -8.56 -0.62
CA ILE A 245 16.08 -8.52 -1.85
C ILE A 245 15.37 -9.28 -2.99
N VAL A 246 14.83 -10.48 -2.71
CA VAL A 246 14.12 -11.27 -3.72
C VAL A 246 12.85 -10.54 -4.19
N ILE A 247 12.06 -9.98 -3.27
CA ILE A 247 10.89 -9.15 -3.60
C ILE A 247 11.30 -8.00 -4.51
N GLY A 248 12.38 -7.29 -4.17
CA GLY A 248 12.93 -6.21 -4.98
C GLY A 248 13.32 -6.65 -6.39
N LEU A 249 14.13 -7.70 -6.52
CA LEU A 249 14.55 -8.22 -7.84
C LEU A 249 13.36 -8.61 -8.72
N LEU A 250 12.38 -9.29 -8.15
CA LEU A 250 11.18 -9.70 -8.88
C LEU A 250 10.32 -8.50 -9.26
N SER A 251 10.18 -7.52 -8.37
CA SER A 251 9.35 -6.34 -8.65
C SER A 251 9.91 -5.48 -9.78
N GLY A 252 11.23 -5.29 -9.85
CA GLY A 252 11.84 -4.54 -10.94
C GLY A 252 11.55 -5.14 -12.30
N LEU A 253 11.64 -6.46 -12.45
CA LEU A 253 11.36 -7.15 -13.72
C LEU A 253 9.86 -7.21 -14.03
N ILE A 254 9.03 -7.57 -13.05
CA ILE A 254 7.59 -7.77 -13.25
C ILE A 254 6.87 -6.45 -13.48
N CYS A 255 7.24 -5.37 -12.76
CA CYS A 255 6.70 -4.04 -13.02
C CYS A 255 7.21 -3.45 -14.34
N LEU A 256 8.45 -3.73 -14.75
CA LEU A 256 8.92 -3.38 -16.09
C LEU A 256 8.03 -4.00 -17.19
N TRP A 257 7.63 -5.26 -17.03
CA TRP A 257 6.63 -5.88 -17.89
C TRP A 257 5.25 -5.21 -17.72
N GLY A 258 4.86 -4.85 -16.50
CA GLY A 258 3.61 -4.17 -16.18
C GLY A 258 3.42 -2.88 -16.99
N VAL A 259 4.43 -2.03 -17.03
CA VAL A 259 4.39 -0.74 -17.73
C VAL A 259 4.55 -0.85 -19.26
N ASN A 260 5.17 -1.90 -19.76
CA ASN A 260 5.40 -2.09 -21.20
C ASN A 260 4.44 -3.13 -21.82
N GLY A 261 4.37 -4.34 -21.25
CA GLY A 261 3.59 -5.47 -21.75
C GLY A 261 2.11 -5.38 -21.37
N LEU A 262 1.83 -5.43 -20.06
CA LEU A 262 0.46 -5.46 -19.55
C LEU A 262 -0.32 -4.21 -19.95
N LYS A 263 0.26 -3.02 -19.85
CA LYS A 263 -0.36 -1.76 -20.29
C LYS A 263 -0.81 -1.83 -21.73
N ARG A 264 0.00 -2.40 -22.64
CA ARG A 264 -0.35 -2.60 -24.05
C ARG A 264 -1.46 -3.62 -24.22
N MET A 265 -1.41 -4.73 -23.49
CA MET A 265 -2.45 -5.78 -23.53
C MET A 265 -3.80 -5.25 -23.07
N LEU A 266 -3.83 -4.41 -22.05
CA LEU A 266 -5.03 -3.74 -21.54
C LEU A 266 -5.53 -2.63 -22.47
N GLY A 267 -4.66 -2.09 -23.32
CA GLY A 267 -5.00 -0.96 -24.19
C GLY A 267 -5.31 0.33 -23.43
N ALA A 268 -4.89 0.41 -22.15
CA ALA A 268 -5.14 1.55 -21.28
C ALA A 268 -4.06 2.62 -21.47
N ASP A 269 -4.45 3.89 -21.53
CA ASP A 269 -3.52 5.01 -21.43
C ASP A 269 -3.38 5.45 -19.98
N ASP A 270 -2.70 4.64 -19.18
CA ASP A 270 -2.26 4.95 -17.83
C ASP A 270 -1.04 5.87 -17.92
N SER A 271 -1.22 7.18 -17.73
CA SER A 271 -0.26 8.21 -18.13
C SER A 271 1.09 8.07 -17.43
N LEU A 272 1.09 7.82 -16.11
CA LEU A 272 2.30 7.70 -15.30
C LEU A 272 2.51 6.27 -14.81
N ASP A 273 1.98 5.28 -15.51
CA ASP A 273 2.19 3.84 -15.23
C ASP A 273 1.76 3.38 -13.82
N VAL A 274 0.73 4.03 -13.26
CA VAL A 274 0.29 3.78 -11.88
C VAL A 274 -0.12 2.33 -11.68
N PHE A 275 -0.89 1.74 -12.61
CA PHE A 275 -1.28 0.34 -12.50
C PHE A 275 -0.09 -0.61 -12.71
N GLY A 276 0.77 -0.30 -13.68
CA GLY A 276 1.96 -1.11 -13.97
C GLY A 276 2.96 -1.17 -12.82
N VAL A 277 3.08 -0.10 -12.05
CA VAL A 277 4.00 -0.01 -10.89
C VAL A 277 3.28 -0.34 -9.59
N HIS A 278 2.21 0.40 -9.25
CA HIS A 278 1.53 0.26 -7.95
C HIS A 278 0.57 -0.93 -7.91
N GLY A 279 -0.19 -1.18 -8.99
CA GLY A 279 -1.09 -2.34 -9.06
C GLY A 279 -0.33 -3.65 -9.10
N VAL A 280 0.54 -3.79 -10.10
CA VAL A 280 1.34 -5.01 -10.30
C VAL A 280 2.31 -5.23 -9.14
N GLY A 281 3.04 -4.19 -8.72
CA GLY A 281 3.97 -4.26 -7.59
C GLY A 281 3.28 -4.55 -6.26
N GLY A 282 2.11 -3.95 -6.01
CA GLY A 282 1.31 -4.19 -4.81
C GLY A 282 0.77 -5.62 -4.74
N ILE A 283 0.25 -6.16 -5.85
CA ILE A 283 -0.21 -7.56 -5.95
C ILE A 283 0.96 -8.52 -5.70
N LEU A 284 2.07 -8.30 -6.39
CA LEU A 284 3.26 -9.11 -6.21
C LEU A 284 3.75 -9.08 -4.76
N GLY A 285 3.91 -7.89 -4.19
CA GLY A 285 4.35 -7.70 -2.82
C GLY A 285 3.43 -8.36 -1.80
N ALA A 286 2.12 -8.20 -1.94
CA ALA A 286 1.14 -8.81 -1.06
C ALA A 286 1.23 -10.35 -1.08
N LEU A 287 1.33 -10.97 -2.25
CA LEU A 287 1.45 -12.42 -2.37
C LEU A 287 2.80 -12.93 -1.83
N LEU A 288 3.89 -12.24 -2.14
CA LEU A 288 5.22 -12.60 -1.65
C LEU A 288 5.38 -12.37 -0.14
N THR A 289 4.60 -11.48 0.46
CA THR A 289 4.50 -11.36 1.93
C THR A 289 4.07 -12.70 2.54
N GLY A 290 3.06 -13.35 1.95
CA GLY A 290 2.60 -14.67 2.41
C GLY A 290 3.66 -15.77 2.34
N ILE A 291 4.63 -15.65 1.43
CA ILE A 291 5.75 -16.58 1.31
C ILE A 291 6.86 -16.23 2.31
N PHE A 292 7.37 -15.00 2.23
CA PHE A 292 8.61 -14.62 2.91
C PHE A 292 8.42 -14.18 4.37
N ALA A 293 7.18 -14.03 4.85
CA ALA A 293 6.92 -13.85 6.28
C ALA A 293 7.16 -15.15 7.09
N ALA A 294 7.32 -16.32 6.41
CA ALA A 294 7.60 -17.58 7.07
C ALA A 294 8.91 -17.53 7.86
N PRO A 295 8.92 -17.94 9.15
CA PRO A 295 10.15 -18.01 9.95
C PRO A 295 11.23 -18.91 9.33
N SER A 296 10.84 -19.96 8.63
CA SER A 296 11.76 -20.85 7.90
C SER A 296 12.51 -20.17 6.75
N LEU A 297 12.01 -19.03 6.27
CA LEU A 297 12.63 -18.19 5.24
C LEU A 297 13.22 -16.88 5.81
N GLY A 298 13.36 -16.81 7.13
CA GLY A 298 13.91 -15.64 7.83
C GLY A 298 12.89 -14.52 8.09
N GLY A 299 11.60 -14.78 7.88
CA GLY A 299 10.52 -13.86 8.21
C GLY A 299 10.19 -13.82 9.70
N THR A 300 9.40 -12.82 10.11
CA THR A 300 9.00 -12.62 11.51
C THR A 300 7.87 -13.55 11.95
N GLY A 301 7.17 -14.18 11.00
CA GLY A 301 5.98 -14.98 11.29
C GLY A 301 4.77 -14.12 11.68
N VAL A 302 3.75 -14.80 12.19
CA VAL A 302 2.55 -14.17 12.77
C VAL A 302 2.66 -14.24 14.29
N TYR A 303 2.44 -13.12 14.95
CA TYR A 303 2.59 -13.02 16.40
C TYR A 303 1.30 -13.42 17.14
N ASP A 304 1.42 -14.32 18.10
CA ASP A 304 0.35 -14.67 19.04
C ASP A 304 0.44 -13.77 20.28
N TYR A 305 -0.47 -12.81 20.35
CA TYR A 305 -0.50 -11.83 21.45
C TYR A 305 -0.94 -12.43 22.80
N VAL A 306 -1.60 -13.57 22.83
CA VAL A 306 -1.95 -14.27 24.07
C VAL A 306 -0.75 -15.02 24.60
N ALA A 307 -0.10 -15.80 23.75
CA ALA A 307 1.10 -16.55 24.12
C ALA A 307 2.37 -15.67 24.21
N ASN A 308 2.29 -14.42 23.75
CA ASN A 308 3.37 -13.44 23.68
C ASN A 308 4.62 -13.98 22.96
N LYS A 309 4.40 -14.64 21.81
CA LYS A 309 5.45 -15.24 20.98
C LYS A 309 4.99 -15.40 19.53
N VAL A 310 5.94 -15.65 18.64
CA VAL A 310 5.64 -16.01 17.25
C VAL A 310 4.90 -17.36 17.22
N ASN A 311 3.83 -17.42 16.43
CA ASN A 311 3.09 -18.65 16.19
C ASN A 311 3.99 -19.66 15.45
N PRO A 312 4.24 -20.86 16.00
CA PRO A 312 5.08 -21.88 15.34
C PRO A 312 4.43 -22.49 14.09
N ASP A 313 3.09 -22.43 14.00
CA ASP A 313 2.30 -23.09 12.96
C ASP A 313 2.07 -22.19 11.74
N TYR A 314 3.13 -21.66 11.14
CA TYR A 314 3.04 -20.84 9.94
C TYR A 314 2.89 -21.73 8.69
N SER A 315 1.79 -21.56 7.95
CA SER A 315 1.54 -22.22 6.67
C SER A 315 1.73 -21.25 5.51
N ILE A 316 2.77 -21.41 4.71
CA ILE A 316 3.02 -20.60 3.51
C ILE A 316 1.80 -20.63 2.57
N GLY A 317 1.31 -21.83 2.22
CA GLY A 317 0.15 -21.96 1.33
C GLY A 317 -1.11 -21.31 1.88
N GLY A 318 -1.35 -21.49 3.19
CA GLY A 318 -2.48 -20.84 3.89
C GLY A 318 -2.37 -19.33 3.88
N GLN A 319 -1.18 -18.79 4.18
CA GLN A 319 -0.99 -17.34 4.20
C GLN A 319 -1.07 -16.72 2.79
N VAL A 320 -0.49 -17.36 1.78
CA VAL A 320 -0.62 -16.90 0.38
C VAL A 320 -2.08 -16.89 -0.06
N TRP A 321 -2.88 -17.87 0.35
CA TRP A 321 -4.32 -17.89 0.07
C TRP A 321 -5.04 -16.70 0.72
N ILE A 322 -4.73 -16.40 1.98
CA ILE A 322 -5.28 -15.23 2.68
C ILE A 322 -4.88 -13.92 1.98
N GLN A 323 -3.61 -13.81 1.60
CA GLN A 323 -3.12 -12.64 0.85
C GLN A 323 -3.85 -12.49 -0.50
N PHE A 324 -4.06 -13.59 -1.22
CA PHE A 324 -4.85 -13.58 -2.45
C PHE A 324 -6.28 -13.10 -2.25
N GLN A 325 -6.95 -13.55 -1.18
CA GLN A 325 -8.28 -13.05 -0.83
C GLN A 325 -8.29 -11.54 -0.55
N GLY A 326 -7.28 -11.02 0.16
CA GLY A 326 -7.11 -9.58 0.39
C GLY A 326 -6.90 -8.81 -0.91
N VAL A 327 -6.04 -9.31 -1.79
CA VAL A 327 -5.82 -8.73 -3.13
C VAL A 327 -7.12 -8.69 -3.93
N LEU A 328 -7.83 -9.82 -4.02
CA LEU A 328 -9.07 -9.93 -4.78
C LEU A 328 -10.16 -8.98 -4.23
N THR A 329 -10.30 -8.94 -2.91
CA THR A 329 -11.25 -8.01 -2.25
C THR A 329 -10.95 -6.57 -2.64
N THR A 330 -9.66 -6.17 -2.61
CA THR A 330 -9.25 -4.81 -2.96
C THR A 330 -9.49 -4.50 -4.44
N LEU A 331 -9.15 -5.42 -5.34
CA LEU A 331 -9.38 -5.27 -6.78
C LEU A 331 -10.86 -5.02 -7.08
N VAL A 332 -11.74 -5.85 -6.51
CA VAL A 332 -13.19 -5.75 -6.74
C VAL A 332 -13.76 -4.50 -6.08
N TRP A 333 -13.44 -4.27 -4.81
CA TRP A 333 -13.98 -3.14 -4.05
C TRP A 333 -13.60 -1.80 -4.68
N SER A 334 -12.31 -1.58 -4.90
CA SER A 334 -11.82 -0.34 -5.51
C SER A 334 -12.34 -0.15 -6.93
N GLY A 335 -12.36 -1.21 -7.72
CA GLY A 335 -12.86 -1.17 -9.10
C GLY A 335 -14.33 -0.74 -9.18
N VAL A 336 -15.19 -1.35 -8.36
CA VAL A 336 -16.62 -1.02 -8.33
C VAL A 336 -16.85 0.40 -7.81
N VAL A 337 -16.21 0.77 -6.71
CA VAL A 337 -16.37 2.11 -6.11
C VAL A 337 -15.84 3.18 -7.05
N ALA A 338 -14.66 2.98 -7.66
CA ALA A 338 -14.10 3.93 -8.63
C ALA A 338 -15.01 4.11 -9.86
N PHE A 339 -15.54 3.01 -10.40
CA PHE A 339 -16.47 3.07 -11.53
C PHE A 339 -17.72 3.88 -11.20
N ILE A 340 -18.34 3.62 -10.04
CA ILE A 340 -19.53 4.37 -9.59
C ILE A 340 -19.19 5.84 -9.35
N ALA A 341 -18.06 6.14 -8.69
CA ALA A 341 -17.62 7.50 -8.41
C ALA A 341 -17.38 8.29 -9.71
N PHE A 342 -16.68 7.71 -10.70
CA PHE A 342 -16.52 8.35 -12.01
C PHE A 342 -17.84 8.59 -12.72
N LYS A 343 -18.78 7.64 -12.65
CA LYS A 343 -20.13 7.82 -13.21
C LYS A 343 -20.89 8.98 -12.57
N ILE A 344 -20.82 9.11 -11.23
CA ILE A 344 -21.47 10.22 -10.53
C ILE A 344 -20.83 11.56 -10.93
N VAL A 345 -19.50 11.61 -10.99
CA VAL A 345 -18.78 12.85 -11.34
C VAL A 345 -19.04 13.25 -12.81
N ASP A 346 -19.19 12.29 -13.71
CA ASP A 346 -19.51 12.54 -15.13
C ASP A 346 -20.92 13.14 -15.30
N LEU A 347 -21.84 12.81 -14.40
CA LEU A 347 -23.22 13.33 -14.44
C LEU A 347 -23.36 14.78 -13.91
N VAL A 348 -22.40 15.26 -13.10
CA VAL A 348 -22.49 16.56 -12.42
C VAL A 348 -21.40 17.54 -12.87
#